data_63a8033c1803db9606ed179d112ba479
#
_entry.id   63a8033c1803db9606ed179d112ba479
#
_cell.length_a   1.000
_cell.length_b   1.000
_cell.length_c   1.000
_cell.angle_alpha   90.00
_cell.angle_beta   90.00
_cell.angle_gamma   90.00
#
_symmetry.space_group_name_H-M   'P 1'
#
loop_
_entity.id
_entity.type
_entity.pdbx_description
1 polymer ?
#
loop_
_entity_poly.entity_id
_entity_poly.type
_entity_poly.pdbx_seq_one_letter_code
_entity_poly.pdbx_strand_id
1 'polypeptide(L)'
;MIFKNYLFFLFFLFLSFNCLANIINDQISSKYDQIFSDKLLSNSDIKSYQKIFELQEDCKWKKANKNILLLKNKILMGHVLAHRYLHPNCYKSEFLELTFWLKKYNDHPQAKRIYRLAIKRMPKGYKSPNKPIKPIGIEKQKLKNYKKNTDYKTSLKLSKNQRLEKQKLINAIKSRVNRGWPTGAVKLLNQRDVNILLDQVEIDQQKELIAKGYFLANKNELSIQYSAQALENSSLYVPYAGWTAGLAAWRLEQYELAAEYFSNFSISLRDDVWHQASGAFWAARAYAKLNKYEDINFWLNRAAKNPVSFYGLLASEILGINNPIDWSSEILSETDDINLFSLPSGKRIKALIQIGLPYQLEDEIVHMNSVMNKSVAIKSLDVAQHFNLAYTQLKIVNTLMRYGVDIPTRLLYPTPIWKPKNGFTLEQELIYAFMHQESLFNENAKSHRGAIGLMQIMPSTAKFISTNKDVKRNNSNILKVPEINLDVGQEYIEYLLKLKIVDNNLIFLTAAYNGGPGNLQKWKENINYLDDPLFFMESIPSRETRWFIEKVLTKYWIYKNKFGSEANSLKLLAYGKNPIYK
;
A
#
# COMPACT_ATOMS: atom_id res chain seq x y z
N MET A 1 -13.63 40.94 28.70
CA MET A 1 -13.19 39.69 29.40
C MET A 1 -13.06 38.47 28.46
N ILE A 2 -13.35 38.59 27.17
CA ILE A 2 -13.33 37.49 26.19
C ILE A 2 -11.97 37.36 25.45
N PHE A 3 -11.14 38.38 25.45
CA PHE A 3 -9.83 38.38 24.74
C PHE A 3 -8.67 37.71 25.53
N LYS A 4 -8.79 37.51 26.84
CA LYS A 4 -7.72 36.88 27.66
C LYS A 4 -7.70 35.35 27.53
N ASN A 5 -8.83 34.69 27.25
CA ASN A 5 -8.90 33.23 27.17
C ASN A 5 -8.38 32.66 25.85
N TYR A 6 -8.36 33.46 24.78
CA TYR A 6 -7.78 33.02 23.49
C TYR A 6 -6.26 32.98 23.49
N LEU A 7 -5.62 33.87 24.27
CA LEU A 7 -4.16 33.88 24.36
C LEU A 7 -3.63 32.70 25.19
N PHE A 8 -4.41 32.26 26.21
CA PHE A 8 -4.03 31.12 27.07
C PHE A 8 -4.20 29.77 26.33
N PHE A 9 -5.18 29.64 25.45
CA PHE A 9 -5.40 28.42 24.65
C PHE A 9 -4.36 28.27 23.52
N LEU A 10 -3.94 29.36 22.92
CA LEU A 10 -2.82 29.38 21.97
C LEU A 10 -1.47 29.06 22.62
N PHE A 11 -1.27 29.49 23.88
CA PHE A 11 -0.04 29.23 24.63
C PHE A 11 0.08 27.74 25.04
N PHE A 12 -1.02 27.06 25.36
CA PHE A 12 -1.03 25.63 25.66
C PHE A 12 -0.85 24.76 24.40
N LEU A 13 -1.37 25.16 23.26
CA LEU A 13 -1.12 24.51 21.96
C LEU A 13 0.34 24.66 21.52
N PHE A 14 0.97 25.80 21.79
CA PHE A 14 2.39 26.02 21.52
C PHE A 14 3.32 25.18 22.41
N LEU A 15 2.97 24.98 23.68
CA LEU A 15 3.73 24.15 24.62
C LEU A 15 3.65 22.66 24.25
N SER A 16 2.53 22.16 23.78
CA SER A 16 2.39 20.75 23.37
C SER A 16 3.15 20.43 22.08
N PHE A 17 3.18 21.33 21.10
CA PHE A 17 3.95 21.16 19.87
C PHE A 17 5.47 21.20 20.12
N ASN A 18 5.93 22.11 20.97
CA ASN A 18 7.35 22.18 21.35
C ASN A 18 7.77 20.98 22.21
N CYS A 19 6.91 20.47 23.06
CA CYS A 19 7.20 19.29 23.90
C CYS A 19 7.29 18.02 23.05
N LEU A 20 6.37 17.80 22.09
CA LEU A 20 6.43 16.65 21.16
C LEU A 20 7.63 16.75 20.21
N ALA A 21 7.91 17.92 19.68
CA ALA A 21 9.08 18.15 18.83
C ALA A 21 10.39 17.90 19.59
N ASN A 22 10.47 18.33 20.85
CA ASN A 22 11.63 18.07 21.71
C ASN A 22 11.79 16.59 22.07
N ILE A 23 10.71 15.87 22.39
CA ILE A 23 10.75 14.43 22.68
C ILE A 23 11.19 13.63 21.44
N ILE A 24 10.68 13.98 20.24
CA ILE A 24 11.09 13.36 18.99
C ILE A 24 12.56 13.68 18.69
N ASN A 25 12.99 14.93 18.88
CA ASN A 25 14.38 15.34 18.70
C ASN A 25 15.33 14.63 19.66
N ASP A 26 14.96 14.46 20.92
CA ASP A 26 15.77 13.75 21.91
C ASP A 26 15.88 12.24 21.59
N GLN A 27 14.79 11.61 21.15
CA GLN A 27 14.82 10.22 20.68
C GLN A 27 15.67 10.03 19.42
N ILE A 28 15.58 10.95 18.46
CA ILE A 28 16.39 10.90 17.24
C ILE A 28 17.86 11.17 17.58
N SER A 29 18.16 12.09 18.46
CA SER A 29 19.54 12.38 18.90
C SER A 29 20.16 11.18 19.62
N SER A 30 19.46 10.52 20.53
CA SER A 30 19.96 9.33 21.22
C SER A 30 20.23 8.17 20.26
N LYS A 31 19.35 7.98 19.27
CA LYS A 31 19.53 6.99 18.19
C LYS A 31 20.70 7.34 17.26
N TYR A 32 20.94 8.62 17.01
CA TYR A 32 22.11 9.08 16.24
C TYR A 32 23.40 8.63 16.92
N ASP A 33 23.53 8.86 18.23
CA ASP A 33 24.76 8.54 18.97
C ASP A 33 25.04 7.02 19.01
N GLN A 34 24.03 6.18 18.83
CA GLN A 34 24.17 4.73 18.67
C GLN A 34 24.71 4.31 17.28
N ILE A 35 24.37 5.05 16.21
CA ILE A 35 24.75 4.69 14.83
C ILE A 35 26.08 5.32 14.43
N PHE A 36 26.42 6.51 14.93
CA PHE A 36 27.55 7.29 14.47
C PHE A 36 28.50 7.65 15.60
N SER A 37 29.73 7.20 15.47
CA SER A 37 30.81 7.56 16.38
C SER A 37 31.33 8.99 16.17
N ASP A 38 31.12 9.58 14.96
CA ASP A 38 31.62 10.90 14.58
C ASP A 38 30.48 11.86 14.20
N LYS A 39 30.58 13.11 14.62
CA LYS A 39 29.60 14.16 14.32
C LYS A 39 30.04 14.96 13.07
N LEU A 40 29.11 15.11 12.12
CA LEU A 40 29.33 15.90 10.91
C LEU A 40 29.11 17.41 11.14
N LEU A 41 28.13 17.73 11.99
CA LEU A 41 27.77 19.08 12.37
C LEU A 41 28.23 19.38 13.80
N SER A 42 28.71 20.57 14.06
CA SER A 42 28.95 21.07 15.41
C SER A 42 27.61 21.30 16.14
N ASN A 43 27.64 21.29 17.49
CA ASN A 43 26.45 21.60 18.30
C ASN A 43 25.88 23.00 17.96
N SER A 44 26.74 23.94 17.58
CA SER A 44 26.36 25.28 17.15
C SER A 44 25.60 25.24 15.81
N ASP A 45 26.10 24.46 14.82
CA ASP A 45 25.43 24.30 13.54
C ASP A 45 24.09 23.58 13.69
N ILE A 46 24.01 22.53 14.52
CA ILE A 46 22.75 21.82 14.81
C ILE A 46 21.68 22.79 15.29
N LYS A 47 21.98 23.58 16.36
CA LYS A 47 21.05 24.57 16.90
C LYS A 47 20.67 25.63 15.87
N SER A 48 21.64 26.08 15.06
CA SER A 48 21.39 27.08 14.01
C SER A 48 20.46 26.53 12.92
N TYR A 49 20.68 25.31 12.42
CA TYR A 49 19.78 24.68 11.44
C TYR A 49 18.38 24.49 11.98
N GLN A 50 18.22 23.93 13.17
CA GLN A 50 16.90 23.77 13.83
C GLN A 50 16.18 25.12 13.91
N LYS A 51 16.87 26.17 14.36
CA LYS A 51 16.30 27.52 14.46
C LYS A 51 15.96 28.13 13.11
N ILE A 52 16.74 27.86 12.07
CA ILE A 52 16.46 28.32 10.70
C ILE A 52 15.15 27.70 10.18
N PHE A 53 14.96 26.40 10.32
CA PHE A 53 13.73 25.72 9.84
C PHE A 53 12.50 26.23 10.62
N GLU A 54 12.58 26.34 11.95
CA GLU A 54 11.51 26.93 12.80
C GLU A 54 11.12 28.34 12.34
N LEU A 55 12.12 29.21 12.17
CA LEU A 55 11.89 30.59 11.76
C LEU A 55 11.32 30.71 10.34
N GLN A 56 11.68 29.80 9.44
CA GLN A 56 11.13 29.76 8.09
C GLN A 56 9.69 29.27 8.08
N GLU A 57 9.32 28.30 8.93
CA GLU A 57 7.93 27.86 9.10
C GLU A 57 7.04 29.01 9.58
N ASP A 58 7.56 29.82 10.50
CA ASP A 58 6.92 31.04 11.00
C ASP A 58 6.98 32.24 10.03
N CYS A 59 7.48 32.07 8.81
CA CYS A 59 7.68 33.16 7.83
C CYS A 59 8.64 34.27 8.28
N LYS A 60 9.49 34.05 9.28
CA LYS A 60 10.42 35.03 9.85
C LYS A 60 11.76 35.08 9.10
N TRP A 61 11.71 35.35 7.78
CA TRP A 61 12.87 35.25 6.86
C TRP A 61 14.08 36.07 7.26
N LYS A 62 13.90 37.31 7.75
CA LYS A 62 15.01 38.18 8.19
C LYS A 62 15.78 37.56 9.36
N LYS A 63 15.05 36.95 10.34
CA LYS A 63 15.67 36.28 11.47
C LYS A 63 16.36 34.98 11.03
N ALA A 64 15.75 34.20 10.14
CA ALA A 64 16.35 33.02 9.55
C ALA A 64 17.67 33.34 8.83
N ASN A 65 17.73 34.43 8.05
CA ASN A 65 18.96 34.87 7.39
C ASN A 65 20.11 35.17 8.36
N LYS A 66 19.82 35.78 9.52
CA LYS A 66 20.86 36.01 10.56
C LYS A 66 21.44 34.66 11.05
N ASN A 67 20.60 33.64 11.26
CA ASN A 67 21.09 32.32 11.67
C ASN A 67 21.84 31.59 10.54
N ILE A 68 21.49 31.80 9.26
CA ILE A 68 22.24 31.25 8.10
C ILE A 68 23.66 31.77 8.06
N LEU A 69 23.89 33.03 8.44
CA LEU A 69 25.22 33.61 8.49
C LEU A 69 26.12 33.00 9.57
N LEU A 70 25.54 32.42 10.62
CA LEU A 70 26.27 31.79 11.71
C LEU A 70 26.71 30.34 11.38
N LEU A 71 26.18 29.74 10.30
CA LEU A 71 26.52 28.37 9.91
C LEU A 71 27.96 28.25 9.43
N LYS A 72 28.74 27.40 10.10
CA LYS A 72 30.08 26.99 9.69
C LYS A 72 30.02 25.91 8.60
N ASN A 73 29.22 24.89 8.80
CA ASN A 73 28.97 23.82 7.82
C ASN A 73 27.66 24.07 7.07
N LYS A 74 27.75 24.28 5.76
CA LYS A 74 26.63 24.66 4.87
C LYS A 74 26.02 23.46 4.11
N ILE A 75 26.22 22.23 4.57
CA ILE A 75 25.84 21.02 3.86
C ILE A 75 24.32 20.92 3.58
N LEU A 76 23.48 21.43 4.49
CA LEU A 76 22.01 21.40 4.35
C LEU A 76 21.44 22.68 3.70
N MET A 77 22.28 23.56 3.13
CA MET A 77 21.77 24.79 2.49
C MET A 77 20.82 24.51 1.33
N GLY A 78 21.00 23.39 0.62
CA GLY A 78 20.04 22.94 -0.41
C GLY A 78 18.64 22.75 0.17
N HIS A 79 18.53 22.10 1.33
CA HIS A 79 17.27 21.90 2.06
C HIS A 79 16.69 23.20 2.60
N VAL A 80 17.53 24.04 3.23
CA VAL A 80 17.11 25.34 3.77
C VAL A 80 16.49 26.23 2.69
N LEU A 81 17.14 26.34 1.54
CA LEU A 81 16.66 27.16 0.43
C LEU A 81 15.44 26.52 -0.27
N ALA A 82 15.42 25.18 -0.42
CA ALA A 82 14.26 24.49 -0.98
C ALA A 82 13.02 24.69 -0.11
N HIS A 83 13.15 24.59 1.21
CA HIS A 83 12.07 24.83 2.17
C HIS A 83 11.49 26.23 2.01
N ARG A 84 12.35 27.26 1.88
CA ARG A 84 11.94 28.65 1.62
C ARG A 84 11.26 28.81 0.28
N TYR A 85 11.87 28.35 -0.81
CA TYR A 85 11.40 28.61 -2.17
C TYR A 85 10.11 27.87 -2.51
N LEU A 86 9.84 26.78 -1.83
CA LEU A 86 8.63 25.97 -1.98
C LEU A 86 7.56 26.28 -0.92
N HIS A 87 7.81 27.27 -0.04
CA HIS A 87 6.86 27.64 1.00
C HIS A 87 5.51 28.08 0.39
N PRO A 88 4.37 27.51 0.86
CA PRO A 88 3.09 27.68 0.15
C PRO A 88 2.56 29.11 0.16
N ASN A 89 2.75 29.86 1.24
CA ASN A 89 2.02 31.09 1.49
C ASN A 89 2.90 32.34 1.67
N CYS A 90 4.09 32.22 2.25
CA CYS A 90 4.85 33.36 2.78
C CYS A 90 6.08 33.76 1.96
N TYR A 91 6.42 32.99 0.93
CA TYR A 91 7.58 33.30 0.10
C TYR A 91 7.29 33.13 -1.39
N LYS A 92 7.50 34.21 -2.15
CA LYS A 92 7.40 34.18 -3.62
C LYS A 92 8.79 34.19 -4.22
N SER A 93 9.34 32.99 -4.48
CA SER A 93 10.69 32.85 -5.05
C SER A 93 10.81 33.45 -6.45
N GLU A 94 11.93 34.11 -6.75
CA GLU A 94 12.22 34.68 -8.06
C GLU A 94 12.84 33.64 -9.01
N PHE A 95 12.71 33.84 -10.34
CA PHE A 95 13.28 32.94 -11.34
C PHE A 95 14.78 32.74 -11.18
N LEU A 96 15.53 33.83 -10.90
CA LEU A 96 16.97 33.77 -10.72
C LEU A 96 17.37 32.98 -9.47
N GLU A 97 16.66 33.13 -8.35
CA GLU A 97 16.90 32.33 -7.13
C GLU A 97 16.78 30.82 -7.41
N LEU A 98 15.70 30.43 -8.12
CA LEU A 98 15.45 29.04 -8.50
C LEU A 98 16.53 28.51 -9.46
N THR A 99 16.99 29.34 -10.40
CA THR A 99 18.05 28.99 -11.35
C THR A 99 19.40 28.81 -10.66
N PHE A 100 19.78 29.72 -9.75
CA PHE A 100 20.97 29.56 -8.92
C PHE A 100 20.95 28.33 -8.06
N TRP A 101 19.78 28.03 -7.46
CA TRP A 101 19.61 26.83 -6.66
C TRP A 101 19.80 25.57 -7.52
N LEU A 102 19.17 25.50 -8.69
CA LEU A 102 19.30 24.37 -9.62
C LEU A 102 20.73 24.20 -10.17
N LYS A 103 21.49 25.27 -10.29
CA LYS A 103 22.91 25.20 -10.68
C LYS A 103 23.74 24.44 -9.65
N LYS A 104 23.40 24.54 -8.33
CA LYS A 104 24.20 24.02 -7.23
C LYS A 104 23.63 22.71 -6.65
N TYR A 105 22.33 22.51 -6.72
CA TYR A 105 21.62 21.44 -6.02
C TYR A 105 20.66 20.65 -6.95
N ASN A 106 21.03 20.47 -8.21
CA ASN A 106 20.19 19.76 -9.17
C ASN A 106 20.05 18.25 -8.90
N ASP A 107 20.90 17.68 -8.02
CA ASP A 107 20.82 16.30 -7.50
C ASP A 107 19.95 16.16 -6.23
N HIS A 108 19.34 17.25 -5.78
CA HIS A 108 18.56 17.30 -4.54
C HIS A 108 17.15 16.69 -4.73
N PRO A 109 16.54 16.08 -3.69
CA PRO A 109 15.18 15.51 -3.77
C PRO A 109 14.13 16.48 -4.33
N GLN A 110 14.19 17.74 -3.95
CA GLN A 110 13.25 18.78 -4.39
C GLN A 110 13.56 19.39 -5.77
N ALA A 111 14.63 18.95 -6.45
CA ALA A 111 15.07 19.57 -7.71
C ALA A 111 13.99 19.55 -8.80
N LYS A 112 13.18 18.47 -8.90
CA LYS A 112 12.08 18.38 -9.86
C LYS A 112 10.97 19.41 -9.59
N ARG A 113 10.66 19.67 -8.30
CA ARG A 113 9.64 20.67 -7.91
C ARG A 113 10.11 22.07 -8.21
N ILE A 114 11.37 22.39 -7.83
CA ILE A 114 11.99 23.70 -8.07
C ILE A 114 12.16 23.95 -9.57
N TYR A 115 12.56 22.93 -10.36
CA TYR A 115 12.66 23.06 -11.82
C TYR A 115 11.30 23.41 -12.46
N ARG A 116 10.23 22.69 -12.09
CA ARG A 116 8.88 22.99 -12.59
C ARG A 116 8.44 24.41 -12.22
N LEU A 117 8.76 24.85 -11.01
CA LEU A 117 8.46 26.21 -10.55
C LEU A 117 9.29 27.25 -11.32
N ALA A 118 10.57 26.99 -11.56
CA ALA A 118 11.44 27.86 -12.34
C ALA A 118 10.95 28.02 -13.80
N ILE A 119 10.58 26.91 -14.46
CA ILE A 119 9.99 26.97 -15.80
C ILE A 119 8.70 27.80 -15.83
N LYS A 120 7.84 27.63 -14.81
CA LYS A 120 6.58 28.42 -14.70
C LYS A 120 6.84 29.92 -14.54
N ARG A 121 7.96 30.31 -13.92
CA ARG A 121 8.33 31.70 -13.62
C ARG A 121 9.37 32.29 -14.58
N MET A 122 9.77 31.55 -15.61
CA MET A 122 10.80 31.94 -16.55
C MET A 122 10.33 33.13 -17.42
N PRO A 123 11.04 34.28 -17.41
CA PRO A 123 10.71 35.40 -18.28
C PRO A 123 11.03 35.08 -19.76
N LYS A 124 10.38 35.77 -20.68
CA LYS A 124 10.69 35.66 -22.12
C LYS A 124 12.15 36.02 -22.38
N GLY A 125 12.83 35.23 -23.21
CA GLY A 125 14.24 35.46 -23.59
C GLY A 125 15.27 34.83 -22.64
N TYR A 126 14.88 34.28 -21.51
CA TYR A 126 15.82 33.61 -20.60
C TYR A 126 16.10 32.16 -21.04
N LYS A 127 17.29 31.66 -20.75
CA LYS A 127 17.67 30.26 -20.95
C LYS A 127 17.02 29.39 -19.85
N SER A 128 16.62 28.17 -20.22
CA SER A 128 16.09 27.19 -19.26
C SER A 128 17.13 26.86 -18.18
N PRO A 129 16.72 26.71 -16.90
CA PRO A 129 17.61 26.34 -15.81
C PRO A 129 18.16 24.92 -15.97
N ASN A 130 19.17 24.57 -15.19
CA ASN A 130 19.75 23.22 -15.15
C ASN A 130 18.65 22.18 -14.82
N LYS A 131 18.62 21.11 -15.63
CA LYS A 131 17.68 20.01 -15.39
C LYS A 131 18.08 19.23 -14.13
N PRO A 132 17.08 18.72 -13.38
CA PRO A 132 17.33 17.79 -12.29
C PRO A 132 18.08 16.56 -12.77
N ILE A 133 19.07 16.14 -11.98
CA ILE A 133 19.81 14.89 -12.21
C ILE A 133 19.51 13.88 -11.11
N LYS A 134 19.96 12.65 -11.31
CA LYS A 134 19.89 11.60 -10.29
C LYS A 134 21.00 11.83 -9.25
N PRO A 135 20.85 11.29 -8.03
CA PRO A 135 21.91 11.30 -7.02
C PRO A 135 23.24 10.80 -7.58
N ILE A 136 24.32 11.50 -7.22
CA ILE A 136 25.68 11.28 -7.74
C ILE A 136 26.39 10.21 -6.89
N GLY A 137 27.30 9.46 -7.50
CA GLY A 137 28.24 8.57 -6.80
C GLY A 137 27.71 7.14 -6.58
N ILE A 138 26.60 6.75 -7.21
CA ILE A 138 26.06 5.39 -7.11
C ILE A 138 26.14 4.72 -8.48
N GLU A 139 26.92 3.64 -8.59
CA GLU A 139 26.95 2.81 -9.79
C GLU A 139 25.64 2.01 -9.94
N LYS A 140 25.09 2.05 -11.14
CA LYS A 140 23.87 1.30 -11.47
C LYS A 140 24.19 -0.19 -11.61
N GLN A 141 23.57 -1.01 -10.78
CA GLN A 141 23.41 -2.44 -11.08
C GLN A 141 22.21 -2.68 -11.99
N LYS A 142 22.36 -3.65 -12.91
CA LYS A 142 21.21 -4.11 -13.72
C LYS A 142 20.24 -4.88 -12.83
N LEU A 143 19.02 -4.36 -12.69
CA LEU A 143 17.93 -5.06 -12.02
C LEU A 143 17.55 -6.30 -12.84
N LYS A 144 17.40 -7.45 -12.20
CA LYS A 144 16.75 -8.60 -12.82
C LYS A 144 15.29 -8.22 -13.10
N ASN A 145 14.92 -8.13 -14.36
CA ASN A 145 13.52 -8.03 -14.72
C ASN A 145 12.88 -9.40 -14.48
N TYR A 146 12.19 -9.58 -13.38
CA TYR A 146 11.24 -10.69 -13.23
C TYR A 146 10.11 -10.46 -14.21
N LYS A 147 10.24 -11.03 -15.41
CA LYS A 147 9.08 -11.22 -16.28
C LYS A 147 8.22 -12.29 -15.61
N LYS A 148 6.99 -11.94 -15.23
CA LYS A 148 5.97 -12.96 -15.00
C LYS A 148 5.85 -13.78 -16.30
N ASN A 149 6.21 -15.03 -16.22
CA ASN A 149 6.18 -15.96 -17.38
C ASN A 149 4.76 -16.44 -17.73
N THR A 150 3.74 -15.67 -17.33
CA THR A 150 2.31 -16.07 -17.42
C THR A 150 1.53 -15.41 -18.55
N ASP A 151 2.16 -14.57 -19.36
CA ASP A 151 1.45 -13.96 -20.49
C ASP A 151 1.41 -14.93 -21.67
N TYR A 152 0.25 -15.56 -21.88
CA TYR A 152 -0.01 -16.32 -23.10
C TYR A 152 0.19 -15.43 -24.33
N LYS A 153 0.92 -15.94 -25.32
CA LYS A 153 1.07 -15.29 -26.61
C LYS A 153 0.41 -16.15 -27.68
N THR A 154 -0.60 -15.59 -28.31
CA THR A 154 -1.27 -16.24 -29.41
C THR A 154 -0.31 -16.62 -30.53
N SER A 155 -0.52 -17.79 -31.13
CA SER A 155 0.17 -18.24 -32.36
C SER A 155 -0.41 -17.62 -33.63
N LEU A 156 -1.57 -16.98 -33.57
CA LEU A 156 -2.25 -16.40 -34.74
C LEU A 156 -1.48 -15.21 -35.33
N LYS A 157 -1.21 -15.27 -36.61
CA LYS A 157 -0.62 -14.15 -37.36
C LYS A 157 -1.73 -13.25 -37.92
N LEU A 158 -2.17 -12.28 -37.10
CA LEU A 158 -3.25 -11.36 -37.46
C LEU A 158 -2.74 -10.10 -38.16
N SER A 159 -3.45 -9.65 -39.19
CA SER A 159 -3.28 -8.32 -39.80
C SER A 159 -3.62 -7.21 -38.78
N LYS A 160 -3.27 -5.95 -39.12
CA LYS A 160 -3.58 -4.79 -38.28
C LYS A 160 -5.10 -4.64 -38.05
N ASN A 161 -5.92 -4.87 -39.07
CA ASN A 161 -7.37 -4.77 -38.96
C ASN A 161 -7.95 -5.88 -38.08
N GLN A 162 -7.52 -7.11 -38.25
CA GLN A 162 -7.94 -8.24 -37.43
C GLN A 162 -7.56 -8.07 -35.97
N ARG A 163 -6.40 -7.49 -35.64
CA ARG A 163 -6.03 -7.16 -34.24
C ARG A 163 -6.99 -6.14 -33.64
N LEU A 164 -7.44 -5.15 -34.40
CA LEU A 164 -8.43 -4.17 -33.98
C LEU A 164 -9.79 -4.81 -33.71
N GLU A 165 -10.24 -5.69 -34.60
CA GLU A 165 -11.50 -6.45 -34.47
C GLU A 165 -11.46 -7.38 -33.26
N LYS A 166 -10.37 -8.13 -33.10
CA LYS A 166 -10.11 -8.95 -31.92
C LYS A 166 -10.26 -8.12 -30.64
N GLN A 167 -9.59 -6.97 -30.56
CA GLN A 167 -9.65 -6.11 -29.37
C GLN A 167 -11.07 -5.58 -29.12
N LYS A 168 -11.82 -5.21 -30.18
CA LYS A 168 -13.22 -4.81 -30.07
C LYS A 168 -14.09 -5.94 -29.52
N LEU A 169 -13.90 -7.17 -30.04
CA LEU A 169 -14.64 -8.37 -29.59
C LEU A 169 -14.39 -8.65 -28.11
N ILE A 170 -13.13 -8.73 -27.68
CA ILE A 170 -12.75 -8.96 -26.28
C ILE A 170 -13.34 -7.88 -25.36
N ASN A 171 -13.23 -6.61 -25.78
CA ASN A 171 -13.79 -5.49 -25.00
C ASN A 171 -15.32 -5.55 -24.93
N ALA A 172 -15.99 -5.97 -25.99
CA ALA A 172 -17.45 -6.12 -26.03
C ALA A 172 -17.91 -7.27 -25.12
N ILE A 173 -17.23 -8.42 -25.14
CA ILE A 173 -17.47 -9.54 -24.22
C ILE A 173 -17.32 -9.08 -22.76
N LYS A 174 -16.17 -8.48 -22.43
CA LYS A 174 -15.88 -7.95 -21.09
C LYS A 174 -16.92 -6.93 -20.64
N SER A 175 -17.33 -6.02 -21.52
CA SER A 175 -18.34 -5.01 -21.23
C SER A 175 -19.70 -5.63 -20.89
N ARG A 176 -20.13 -6.67 -21.64
CA ARG A 176 -21.39 -7.37 -21.37
C ARG A 176 -21.37 -8.11 -20.04
N VAL A 177 -20.28 -8.83 -19.74
CA VAL A 177 -20.10 -9.50 -18.45
C VAL A 177 -20.14 -8.50 -17.30
N ASN A 178 -19.40 -7.39 -17.40
CA ASN A 178 -19.36 -6.35 -16.36
C ASN A 178 -20.71 -5.64 -16.13
N ARG A 179 -21.60 -5.66 -17.14
CA ARG A 179 -22.98 -5.15 -17.04
C ARG A 179 -23.96 -6.18 -16.53
N GLY A 180 -23.51 -7.37 -16.09
CA GLY A 180 -24.38 -8.46 -15.63
C GLY A 180 -25.12 -9.20 -16.75
N TRP A 181 -24.62 -9.15 -17.99
CA TRP A 181 -25.22 -9.82 -19.14
C TRP A 181 -24.29 -10.88 -19.78
N PRO A 182 -23.91 -11.95 -19.05
CA PRO A 182 -23.02 -13.01 -19.55
C PRO A 182 -23.60 -13.76 -20.75
N THR A 183 -24.92 -13.99 -20.80
CA THR A 183 -25.57 -14.62 -21.96
C THR A 183 -25.38 -13.81 -23.26
N GLY A 184 -25.39 -12.47 -23.15
CA GLY A 184 -25.05 -11.62 -24.28
C GLY A 184 -23.59 -11.73 -24.70
N ALA A 185 -22.66 -11.98 -23.76
CA ALA A 185 -21.26 -12.26 -24.05
C ALA A 185 -21.07 -13.60 -24.79
N VAL A 186 -21.81 -14.65 -24.39
CA VAL A 186 -21.86 -15.94 -25.09
C VAL A 186 -22.25 -15.77 -26.57
N LYS A 187 -23.28 -14.96 -26.85
CA LYS A 187 -23.71 -14.70 -28.25
C LYS A 187 -22.59 -14.09 -29.09
N LEU A 188 -21.69 -13.28 -28.50
CA LEU A 188 -20.53 -12.75 -29.22
C LEU A 188 -19.47 -13.83 -29.43
N LEU A 189 -19.22 -14.66 -28.44
CA LEU A 189 -18.21 -15.71 -28.50
C LEU A 189 -18.58 -16.82 -29.50
N ASN A 190 -19.87 -17.02 -29.80
CA ASN A 190 -20.38 -18.01 -30.73
C ASN A 190 -20.56 -17.48 -32.18
N GLN A 191 -20.06 -16.29 -32.50
CA GLN A 191 -20.09 -15.76 -33.87
C GLN A 191 -19.12 -16.55 -34.78
N ARG A 192 -19.47 -16.71 -36.06
CA ARG A 192 -18.71 -17.54 -37.02
C ARG A 192 -17.24 -17.19 -37.15
N ASP A 193 -16.90 -15.90 -37.05
CA ASP A 193 -15.55 -15.40 -37.31
C ASP A 193 -14.64 -15.38 -36.05
N VAL A 194 -15.12 -15.86 -34.91
CA VAL A 194 -14.37 -15.83 -33.65
C VAL A 194 -13.07 -16.63 -33.76
N ASN A 195 -13.10 -17.81 -34.37
CA ASN A 195 -11.93 -18.68 -34.56
C ASN A 195 -10.86 -18.10 -35.51
N ILE A 196 -11.22 -17.09 -36.31
CA ILE A 196 -10.26 -16.35 -37.15
C ILE A 196 -9.48 -15.33 -36.26
N LEU A 197 -10.13 -14.80 -35.23
CA LEU A 197 -9.61 -13.73 -34.38
C LEU A 197 -8.96 -14.24 -33.11
N LEU A 198 -9.51 -15.31 -32.50
CA LEU A 198 -9.08 -15.89 -31.22
C LEU A 198 -8.67 -17.35 -31.44
N ASP A 199 -7.53 -17.73 -30.85
CA ASP A 199 -7.18 -19.15 -30.76
C ASP A 199 -7.89 -19.80 -29.54
N GLN A 200 -7.71 -21.12 -29.39
CA GLN A 200 -8.41 -21.89 -28.37
C GLN A 200 -8.18 -21.34 -26.96
N VAL A 201 -6.94 -20.98 -26.60
CA VAL A 201 -6.62 -20.43 -25.26
C VAL A 201 -7.31 -19.09 -25.04
N GLU A 202 -7.34 -18.24 -26.04
CA GLU A 202 -8.01 -16.93 -25.95
C GLU A 202 -9.54 -17.08 -25.85
N ILE A 203 -10.12 -18.07 -26.55
CA ILE A 203 -11.55 -18.44 -26.42
C ILE A 203 -11.82 -18.90 -24.98
N ASP A 204 -10.97 -19.76 -24.43
CA ASP A 204 -11.15 -20.29 -23.07
C ASP A 204 -10.93 -19.21 -22.01
N GLN A 205 -10.08 -18.20 -22.24
CA GLN A 205 -10.01 -17.00 -21.40
C GLN A 205 -11.33 -16.20 -21.43
N GLN A 206 -12.03 -16.15 -22.57
CA GLN A 206 -13.34 -15.50 -22.60
C GLN A 206 -14.42 -16.36 -21.90
N LYS A 207 -14.34 -17.70 -22.00
CA LYS A 207 -15.24 -18.60 -21.25
C LYS A 207 -15.03 -18.48 -19.74
N GLU A 208 -13.77 -18.37 -19.25
CA GLU A 208 -13.46 -18.09 -17.84
C GLU A 208 -14.15 -16.80 -17.37
N LEU A 209 -14.05 -15.73 -18.17
CA LEU A 209 -14.71 -14.46 -17.85
C LEU A 209 -16.25 -14.58 -17.84
N ILE A 210 -16.83 -15.32 -18.79
CA ILE A 210 -18.27 -15.58 -18.88
C ILE A 210 -18.75 -16.42 -17.70
N ALA A 211 -18.01 -17.47 -17.33
CA ALA A 211 -18.28 -18.30 -16.17
C ALA A 211 -18.38 -17.46 -14.91
N LYS A 212 -17.42 -16.56 -14.69
CA LYS A 212 -17.47 -15.59 -13.59
C LYS A 212 -18.70 -14.70 -13.66
N GLY A 213 -19.10 -14.25 -14.86
CA GLY A 213 -20.32 -13.46 -15.04
C GLY A 213 -21.57 -14.23 -14.63
N TYR A 214 -21.65 -15.51 -14.96
CA TYR A 214 -22.76 -16.38 -14.55
C TYR A 214 -22.77 -16.62 -13.03
N PHE A 215 -21.60 -16.83 -12.41
CA PHE A 215 -21.49 -16.96 -10.95
C PHE A 215 -22.04 -15.71 -10.24
N LEU A 216 -21.65 -14.52 -10.68
CA LEU A 216 -22.12 -13.25 -10.12
C LEU A 216 -23.62 -13.00 -10.37
N ALA A 217 -24.19 -13.62 -11.40
CA ALA A 217 -25.61 -13.58 -11.71
C ALA A 217 -26.40 -14.73 -11.04
N ASN A 218 -25.82 -15.46 -10.08
CA ASN A 218 -26.38 -16.64 -9.40
C ASN A 218 -26.82 -17.78 -10.35
N LYS A 219 -26.24 -17.89 -11.55
CA LYS A 219 -26.47 -18.96 -12.52
C LYS A 219 -25.34 -19.99 -12.43
N ASN A 220 -25.36 -20.74 -11.33
CA ASN A 220 -24.22 -21.55 -10.91
C ASN A 220 -23.94 -22.72 -11.86
N GLU A 221 -24.96 -23.41 -12.37
CA GLU A 221 -24.82 -24.52 -13.32
C GLU A 221 -24.13 -24.06 -14.63
N LEU A 222 -24.55 -22.90 -15.17
CA LEU A 222 -23.91 -22.30 -16.35
C LEU A 222 -22.48 -21.86 -16.03
N SER A 223 -22.23 -21.35 -14.81
CA SER A 223 -20.88 -21.00 -14.37
C SER A 223 -19.96 -22.22 -14.39
N ILE A 224 -20.40 -23.35 -13.83
CA ILE A 224 -19.66 -24.62 -13.83
C ILE A 224 -19.46 -25.10 -15.27
N GLN A 225 -20.50 -25.10 -16.10
CA GLN A 225 -20.43 -25.54 -17.49
C GLN A 225 -19.35 -24.78 -18.30
N TYR A 226 -19.37 -23.44 -18.25
CA TYR A 226 -18.40 -22.63 -19.00
C TYR A 226 -17.00 -22.72 -18.39
N SER A 227 -16.88 -22.89 -17.08
CA SER A 227 -15.60 -23.16 -16.43
C SER A 227 -15.00 -24.49 -16.86
N ALA A 228 -15.79 -25.56 -16.87
CA ALA A 228 -15.36 -26.90 -17.32
C ALA A 228 -14.86 -26.86 -18.76
N GLN A 229 -15.63 -26.26 -19.68
CA GLN A 229 -15.24 -26.09 -21.07
C GLN A 229 -13.94 -25.28 -21.25
N ALA A 230 -13.67 -24.31 -20.39
CA ALA A 230 -12.42 -23.54 -20.43
C ALA A 230 -11.22 -24.39 -19.96
N LEU A 231 -11.41 -25.18 -18.91
CA LEU A 231 -10.37 -26.00 -18.30
C LEU A 231 -9.97 -27.20 -19.17
N GLU A 232 -10.89 -27.73 -19.96
CA GLU A 232 -10.70 -28.93 -20.80
C GLU A 232 -9.46 -28.82 -21.70
N ASN A 233 -9.27 -27.66 -22.35
CA ASN A 233 -8.19 -27.45 -23.31
C ASN A 233 -7.08 -26.53 -22.80
N SER A 234 -7.36 -25.69 -21.82
CA SER A 234 -6.48 -24.55 -21.47
C SER A 234 -6.24 -24.40 -19.97
N SER A 235 -6.30 -25.47 -19.17
CA SER A 235 -6.21 -25.43 -17.70
C SER A 235 -5.01 -24.65 -17.16
N LEU A 236 -3.85 -24.70 -17.84
CA LEU A 236 -2.64 -23.96 -17.45
C LEU A 236 -2.75 -22.45 -17.64
N TYR A 237 -3.63 -21.99 -18.54
CA TYR A 237 -3.79 -20.59 -18.93
C TYR A 237 -5.04 -19.92 -18.37
N VAL A 238 -5.98 -20.72 -17.86
CA VAL A 238 -7.26 -20.26 -17.28
C VAL A 238 -7.54 -20.89 -15.90
N PRO A 239 -6.58 -20.90 -14.97
CA PRO A 239 -6.76 -21.58 -13.69
C PRO A 239 -7.91 -21.01 -12.85
N TYR A 240 -8.25 -19.73 -13.02
CA TYR A 240 -9.35 -19.09 -12.28
C TYR A 240 -10.74 -19.57 -12.71
N ALA A 241 -10.86 -20.28 -13.84
CA ALA A 241 -12.08 -21.00 -14.17
C ALA A 241 -12.39 -22.08 -13.10
N GLY A 242 -11.35 -22.82 -12.63
CA GLY A 242 -11.48 -23.78 -11.52
C GLY A 242 -11.90 -23.12 -10.22
N TRP A 243 -11.31 -21.97 -9.88
CA TRP A 243 -11.76 -21.20 -8.72
C TRP A 243 -13.23 -20.81 -8.80
N THR A 244 -13.68 -20.32 -9.96
CA THR A 244 -15.06 -19.90 -10.19
C THR A 244 -16.03 -21.08 -10.14
N ALA A 245 -15.66 -22.23 -10.74
CA ALA A 245 -16.45 -23.46 -10.68
C ALA A 245 -16.56 -24.00 -9.25
N GLY A 246 -15.45 -23.98 -8.50
CA GLY A 246 -15.44 -24.38 -7.08
C GLY A 246 -16.40 -23.55 -6.23
N LEU A 247 -16.40 -22.22 -6.39
CA LEU A 247 -17.34 -21.34 -5.70
C LEU A 247 -18.80 -21.56 -6.13
N ALA A 248 -19.04 -21.84 -7.42
CA ALA A 248 -20.38 -22.13 -7.93
C ALA A 248 -20.91 -23.49 -7.40
N ALA A 249 -20.05 -24.51 -7.40
CA ALA A 249 -20.36 -25.82 -6.81
C ALA A 249 -20.59 -25.73 -5.29
N TRP A 250 -19.80 -24.92 -4.57
CA TRP A 250 -20.01 -24.63 -3.15
C TRP A 250 -21.39 -24.02 -2.89
N ARG A 251 -21.84 -23.08 -3.70
CA ARG A 251 -23.16 -22.45 -3.58
C ARG A 251 -24.30 -23.42 -3.84
N LEU A 252 -24.08 -24.44 -4.67
CA LEU A 252 -25.02 -25.53 -4.93
C LEU A 252 -24.91 -26.68 -3.94
N GLU A 253 -24.04 -26.55 -2.93
CA GLU A 253 -23.75 -27.59 -1.93
C GLU A 253 -23.19 -28.89 -2.54
N GLN A 254 -22.66 -28.84 -3.76
CA GLN A 254 -21.99 -29.94 -4.46
C GLN A 254 -20.51 -30.00 -3.98
N TYR A 255 -20.30 -30.46 -2.76
CA TYR A 255 -19.02 -30.34 -2.08
C TYR A 255 -17.92 -31.23 -2.66
N GLU A 256 -18.27 -32.43 -3.22
CA GLU A 256 -17.29 -33.25 -3.96
C GLU A 256 -16.72 -32.49 -5.15
N LEU A 257 -17.61 -31.90 -5.95
CA LEU A 257 -17.22 -31.13 -7.13
C LEU A 257 -16.44 -29.86 -6.74
N ALA A 258 -16.85 -29.18 -5.66
CA ALA A 258 -16.16 -28.02 -5.13
C ALA A 258 -14.73 -28.39 -4.68
N ALA A 259 -14.57 -29.52 -3.96
CA ALA A 259 -13.26 -30.02 -3.52
C ALA A 259 -12.34 -30.30 -4.70
N GLU A 260 -12.84 -30.95 -5.75
CA GLU A 260 -12.08 -31.24 -6.94
C GLU A 260 -11.58 -29.96 -7.62
N TYR A 261 -12.46 -28.99 -7.89
CA TYR A 261 -12.07 -27.74 -8.54
C TYR A 261 -11.09 -26.90 -7.71
N PHE A 262 -11.28 -26.78 -6.39
CA PHE A 262 -10.37 -26.04 -5.53
C PHE A 262 -9.01 -26.72 -5.40
N SER A 263 -8.98 -28.05 -5.32
CA SER A 263 -7.75 -28.86 -5.30
C SER A 263 -6.94 -28.64 -6.58
N ASN A 264 -7.58 -28.79 -7.74
CA ASN A 264 -6.96 -28.59 -9.05
C ASN A 264 -6.47 -27.15 -9.23
N PHE A 265 -7.24 -26.16 -8.77
CA PHE A 265 -6.83 -24.76 -8.76
C PHE A 265 -5.55 -24.54 -7.95
N SER A 266 -5.49 -25.07 -6.70
CA SER A 266 -4.31 -24.96 -5.86
C SER A 266 -3.06 -25.60 -6.48
N ILE A 267 -3.23 -26.71 -7.20
CA ILE A 267 -2.11 -27.45 -7.80
C ILE A 267 -1.62 -26.77 -9.09
N SER A 268 -2.53 -26.21 -9.89
CA SER A 268 -2.21 -25.62 -11.19
C SER A 268 -1.39 -24.32 -11.09
N LEU A 269 -1.47 -23.62 -9.98
CA LEU A 269 -0.75 -22.36 -9.75
C LEU A 269 0.68 -22.64 -9.26
N ARG A 270 1.69 -22.53 -10.13
CA ARG A 270 3.09 -22.83 -9.77
C ARG A 270 3.77 -21.73 -8.98
N ASP A 271 3.56 -20.46 -9.35
CA ASP A 271 4.30 -19.30 -8.84
C ASP A 271 3.42 -18.35 -8.00
N ASP A 272 2.13 -18.62 -7.89
CA ASP A 272 1.18 -17.78 -7.14
C ASP A 272 0.82 -18.43 -5.80
N VAL A 273 1.75 -18.36 -4.88
CA VAL A 273 1.63 -18.97 -3.54
C VAL A 273 0.43 -18.44 -2.73
N TRP A 274 -0.02 -17.21 -3.01
CA TRP A 274 -1.19 -16.63 -2.35
C TRP A 274 -2.47 -17.36 -2.76
N HIS A 275 -2.68 -17.55 -4.06
CA HIS A 275 -3.86 -18.25 -4.55
C HIS A 275 -3.75 -19.77 -4.42
N GLN A 276 -2.53 -20.33 -4.35
CA GLN A 276 -2.36 -21.74 -3.94
C GLN A 276 -2.97 -21.99 -2.56
N ALA A 277 -2.68 -21.09 -1.60
CA ALA A 277 -3.22 -21.20 -0.25
C ALA A 277 -4.76 -21.05 -0.23
N SER A 278 -5.33 -20.15 -1.07
CA SER A 278 -6.79 -20.02 -1.16
C SER A 278 -7.44 -21.29 -1.69
N GLY A 279 -6.93 -21.87 -2.78
CA GLY A 279 -7.45 -23.13 -3.32
C GLY A 279 -7.36 -24.27 -2.31
N ALA A 280 -6.21 -24.40 -1.65
CA ALA A 280 -5.99 -25.45 -0.64
C ALA A 280 -6.93 -25.30 0.56
N PHE A 281 -7.09 -24.09 1.08
CA PHE A 281 -7.99 -23.83 2.21
C PHE A 281 -9.45 -24.14 1.86
N TRP A 282 -9.90 -23.74 0.68
CA TRP A 282 -11.28 -24.03 0.23
C TRP A 282 -11.50 -25.51 -0.09
N ALA A 283 -10.48 -26.22 -0.60
CA ALA A 283 -10.53 -27.69 -0.72
C ALA A 283 -10.69 -28.34 0.65
N ALA A 284 -9.89 -27.94 1.65
CA ALA A 284 -10.03 -28.43 3.02
C ALA A 284 -11.45 -28.21 3.58
N ARG A 285 -12.04 -27.03 3.33
CA ARG A 285 -13.43 -26.73 3.75
C ARG A 285 -14.44 -27.62 3.07
N ALA A 286 -14.26 -27.91 1.77
CA ALA A 286 -15.17 -28.80 1.04
C ALA A 286 -15.05 -30.25 1.55
N TYR A 287 -13.82 -30.75 1.78
CA TYR A 287 -13.61 -32.05 2.40
C TYR A 287 -14.15 -32.15 3.83
N ALA A 288 -14.15 -31.03 4.57
CA ALA A 288 -14.79 -30.99 5.90
C ALA A 288 -16.32 -31.20 5.83
N LYS A 289 -16.98 -30.64 4.80
CA LYS A 289 -18.41 -30.91 4.55
C LYS A 289 -18.70 -32.39 4.22
N LEU A 290 -17.68 -33.10 3.71
CA LEU A 290 -17.75 -34.52 3.35
C LEU A 290 -17.24 -35.46 4.45
N ASN A 291 -16.79 -34.93 5.59
CA ASN A 291 -16.19 -35.67 6.70
C ASN A 291 -14.93 -36.52 6.30
N LYS A 292 -14.16 -36.04 5.31
CA LYS A 292 -12.93 -36.70 4.82
C LYS A 292 -11.70 -36.14 5.58
N TYR A 293 -11.42 -36.66 6.75
CA TYR A 293 -10.48 -36.09 7.71
C TYR A 293 -9.01 -36.06 7.22
N GLU A 294 -8.57 -37.09 6.49
CA GLU A 294 -7.22 -37.14 5.93
C GLU A 294 -7.00 -36.06 4.89
N ASP A 295 -7.96 -35.85 3.99
CA ASP A 295 -7.94 -34.79 2.99
C ASP A 295 -7.96 -33.40 3.64
N ILE A 296 -8.74 -33.21 4.69
CA ILE A 296 -8.78 -31.93 5.44
C ILE A 296 -7.38 -31.57 5.92
N ASN A 297 -6.70 -32.51 6.60
CA ASN A 297 -5.37 -32.26 7.15
C ASN A 297 -4.34 -31.99 6.04
N PHE A 298 -4.38 -32.77 4.96
CA PHE A 298 -3.49 -32.58 3.81
C PHE A 298 -3.61 -31.16 3.22
N TRP A 299 -4.84 -30.72 2.95
CA TRP A 299 -5.09 -29.43 2.31
C TRP A 299 -4.87 -28.25 3.24
N LEU A 300 -5.19 -28.35 4.54
CA LEU A 300 -4.83 -27.33 5.53
C LEU A 300 -3.32 -27.13 5.63
N ASN A 301 -2.55 -28.25 5.72
CA ASN A 301 -1.09 -28.18 5.74
C ASN A 301 -0.54 -27.53 4.46
N ARG A 302 -1.13 -27.81 3.29
CA ARG A 302 -0.75 -27.17 2.04
C ARG A 302 -1.02 -25.66 2.06
N ALA A 303 -2.15 -25.22 2.59
CA ALA A 303 -2.47 -23.79 2.73
C ALA A 303 -1.50 -23.09 3.71
N ALA A 304 -1.20 -23.72 4.85
CA ALA A 304 -0.32 -23.20 5.90
C ALA A 304 1.15 -23.07 5.46
N LYS A 305 1.59 -23.69 4.36
CA LYS A 305 2.92 -23.43 3.77
C LYS A 305 3.16 -21.96 3.41
N ASN A 306 2.09 -21.19 3.33
CA ASN A 306 2.10 -19.74 3.09
C ASN A 306 1.56 -18.95 4.29
N PRO A 307 2.24 -18.96 5.43
CA PRO A 307 1.72 -18.47 6.70
C PRO A 307 1.48 -16.95 6.76
N VAL A 308 1.87 -16.21 5.72
CA VAL A 308 1.67 -14.75 5.60
C VAL A 308 0.62 -14.38 4.56
N SER A 309 -0.08 -15.37 4.00
CA SER A 309 -1.25 -15.16 3.16
C SER A 309 -2.54 -15.22 4.01
N PHE A 310 -3.63 -14.63 3.50
CA PHE A 310 -4.92 -14.63 4.20
C PHE A 310 -5.38 -16.04 4.58
N TYR A 311 -5.45 -16.94 3.60
CA TYR A 311 -5.88 -18.32 3.81
C TYR A 311 -4.82 -19.20 4.50
N GLY A 312 -3.54 -18.85 4.36
CA GLY A 312 -2.47 -19.51 5.10
C GLY A 312 -2.54 -19.22 6.60
N LEU A 313 -2.87 -17.98 7.00
CA LEU A 313 -3.11 -17.64 8.41
C LEU A 313 -4.31 -18.40 8.98
N LEU A 314 -5.43 -18.46 8.24
CA LEU A 314 -6.61 -19.21 8.67
C LEU A 314 -6.29 -20.70 8.83
N ALA A 315 -5.54 -21.29 7.90
CA ALA A 315 -5.13 -22.69 7.98
C ALA A 315 -4.19 -22.95 9.17
N SER A 316 -3.22 -22.06 9.39
CA SER A 316 -2.29 -22.15 10.53
C SER A 316 -3.02 -22.08 11.87
N GLU A 317 -4.04 -21.22 11.97
CA GLU A 317 -4.88 -21.11 13.18
C GLU A 317 -5.63 -22.41 13.45
N ILE A 318 -6.23 -23.04 12.43
CA ILE A 318 -6.94 -24.32 12.59
C ILE A 318 -5.98 -25.46 13.02
N LEU A 319 -4.77 -25.46 12.46
CA LEU A 319 -3.75 -26.48 12.77
C LEU A 319 -3.03 -26.23 14.10
N GLY A 320 -3.27 -25.10 14.76
CA GLY A 320 -2.54 -24.69 15.97
C GLY A 320 -1.05 -24.40 15.71
N ILE A 321 -0.70 -24.03 14.48
CA ILE A 321 0.66 -23.68 14.09
C ILE A 321 0.94 -22.23 14.48
N ASN A 322 1.92 -22.02 15.34
CA ASN A 322 2.36 -20.68 15.71
C ASN A 322 2.91 -19.93 14.49
N ASN A 323 2.65 -18.62 14.43
CA ASN A 323 3.14 -17.80 13.34
C ASN A 323 4.68 -17.81 13.33
N PRO A 324 5.32 -18.21 12.20
CA PRO A 324 6.76 -18.38 12.12
C PRO A 324 7.55 -17.08 11.95
N ILE A 325 6.92 -15.88 12.06
CA ILE A 325 7.62 -14.62 11.87
C ILE A 325 8.51 -14.34 13.09
N ASP A 326 9.81 -14.43 12.87
CA ASP A 326 10.81 -14.00 13.84
C ASP A 326 10.93 -12.46 13.81
N TRP A 327 10.46 -11.81 14.87
CA TRP A 327 10.50 -10.35 15.04
C TRP A 327 11.81 -9.85 15.64
N SER A 328 12.61 -10.74 16.24
CA SER A 328 13.82 -10.42 17.02
C SER A 328 15.09 -10.40 16.19
N SER A 329 15.11 -11.03 15.01
CA SER A 329 16.33 -11.22 14.25
C SER A 329 16.93 -9.92 13.73
N GLU A 330 18.26 -9.86 13.75
CA GLU A 330 19.04 -8.71 13.32
C GLU A 330 18.91 -8.44 11.81
N ILE A 331 19.42 -7.30 11.41
CA ILE A 331 19.38 -6.73 10.07
C ILE A 331 20.15 -7.63 9.08
N LEU A 332 19.80 -7.54 7.78
CA LEU A 332 20.50 -8.22 6.69
C LEU A 332 21.99 -7.86 6.72
N SER A 333 22.80 -8.76 7.28
CA SER A 333 24.24 -8.58 7.38
C SER A 333 24.93 -9.08 6.11
N GLU A 334 25.01 -8.27 5.08
CA GLU A 334 26.00 -8.42 4.03
C GLU A 334 26.81 -7.13 3.95
N THR A 335 28.05 -7.21 4.38
CA THR A 335 29.01 -6.12 4.44
C THR A 335 29.85 -6.08 3.18
N ASP A 336 29.39 -5.41 2.14
CA ASP A 336 30.32 -4.78 1.21
C ASP A 336 30.62 -3.37 1.73
N ASP A 337 31.89 -2.97 1.73
CA ASP A 337 32.46 -1.75 2.34
C ASP A 337 32.02 -0.41 1.70
N ILE A 338 30.83 -0.33 1.14
CA ILE A 338 30.32 0.94 0.64
C ILE A 338 29.83 1.78 1.83
N ASN A 339 30.63 2.74 2.19
CA ASN A 339 30.24 3.74 3.19
C ASN A 339 29.16 4.65 2.59
N LEU A 340 27.86 4.36 2.88
CA LEU A 340 26.73 5.21 2.49
C LEU A 340 26.99 6.69 2.78
N PHE A 341 27.60 6.98 3.93
CA PHE A 341 27.82 8.35 4.42
C PHE A 341 29.02 9.07 3.79
N SER A 342 29.81 8.40 2.95
CA SER A 342 30.81 9.05 2.09
C SER A 342 30.17 9.74 0.86
N LEU A 343 28.99 9.27 0.43
CA LEU A 343 28.25 9.83 -0.69
C LEU A 343 27.70 11.23 -0.37
N PRO A 344 27.56 12.14 -1.36
CA PRO A 344 26.97 13.46 -1.14
C PRO A 344 25.57 13.41 -0.49
N SER A 345 24.70 12.53 -0.97
CA SER A 345 23.37 12.30 -0.38
C SER A 345 23.48 11.71 1.03
N GLY A 346 24.40 10.77 1.25
CA GLY A 346 24.62 10.15 2.55
C GLY A 346 25.14 11.15 3.60
N LYS A 347 26.00 12.08 3.23
CA LYS A 347 26.41 13.19 4.11
C LYS A 347 25.23 14.09 4.49
N ARG A 348 24.32 14.39 3.53
CA ARG A 348 23.08 15.13 3.83
C ARG A 348 22.17 14.34 4.76
N ILE A 349 22.00 13.02 4.54
CA ILE A 349 21.26 12.11 5.44
C ILE A 349 21.83 12.19 6.85
N LYS A 350 23.15 12.05 7.02
CA LYS A 350 23.83 12.14 8.31
C LYS A 350 23.56 13.48 9.03
N ALA A 351 23.63 14.59 8.31
CA ALA A 351 23.33 15.91 8.84
C ALA A 351 21.85 16.08 9.23
N LEU A 352 20.91 15.54 8.42
CA LEU A 352 19.47 15.59 8.71
C LEU A 352 19.11 14.80 9.96
N ILE A 353 19.74 13.64 10.16
CA ILE A 353 19.61 12.86 11.39
C ILE A 353 20.06 13.70 12.60
N GLN A 354 21.23 14.36 12.53
CA GLN A 354 21.75 15.18 13.63
C GLN A 354 20.82 16.34 14.03
N ILE A 355 20.12 16.93 13.08
CA ILE A 355 19.20 18.05 13.36
C ILE A 355 17.75 17.61 13.64
N GLY A 356 17.45 16.30 13.54
CA GLY A 356 16.15 15.76 13.89
C GLY A 356 15.02 16.08 12.90
N LEU A 357 15.28 16.07 11.59
CA LEU A 357 14.29 16.36 10.55
C LEU A 357 13.88 15.11 9.75
N PRO A 358 12.94 14.29 10.25
CA PRO A 358 12.58 12.99 9.65
C PRO A 358 12.00 13.10 8.24
N TYR A 359 11.22 14.12 7.93
CA TYR A 359 10.62 14.32 6.59
C TYR A 359 11.67 14.54 5.51
N GLN A 360 12.64 15.42 5.78
CA GLN A 360 13.72 15.69 4.83
C GLN A 360 14.67 14.50 4.71
N LEU A 361 14.85 13.75 5.79
CA LEU A 361 15.61 12.49 5.80
C LEU A 361 14.93 11.46 4.89
N GLU A 362 13.64 11.28 5.01
CA GLU A 362 12.86 10.36 4.18
C GLU A 362 12.95 10.75 2.69
N ASP A 363 12.80 12.04 2.36
CA ASP A 363 12.91 12.55 1.00
C ASP A 363 14.28 12.22 0.36
N GLU A 364 15.39 12.37 1.11
CA GLU A 364 16.74 12.03 0.62
C GLU A 364 16.89 10.54 0.32
N ILE A 365 16.48 9.67 1.24
CA ILE A 365 16.61 8.22 1.06
C ILE A 365 15.71 7.74 -0.09
N VAL A 366 14.46 8.20 -0.16
CA VAL A 366 13.53 7.86 -1.25
C VAL A 366 14.06 8.33 -2.61
N HIS A 367 14.68 9.52 -2.65
CA HIS A 367 15.30 10.02 -3.87
C HIS A 367 16.47 9.14 -4.32
N MET A 368 17.33 8.71 -3.39
CA MET A 368 18.41 7.76 -3.65
C MET A 368 17.91 6.40 -4.14
N ASN A 369 16.76 5.93 -3.66
CA ASN A 369 16.23 4.61 -4.00
C ASN A 369 16.11 4.36 -5.51
N SER A 370 15.96 5.42 -6.31
CA SER A 370 15.89 5.34 -7.77
C SER A 370 17.19 4.87 -8.46
N VAL A 371 18.33 4.89 -7.74
CA VAL A 371 19.67 4.58 -8.25
C VAL A 371 20.48 3.68 -7.32
N MET A 372 19.98 3.29 -6.15
CA MET A 372 20.68 2.43 -5.19
C MET A 372 21.12 1.12 -5.86
N ASN A 373 22.35 0.71 -5.60
CA ASN A 373 22.78 -0.67 -5.73
C ASN A 373 22.37 -1.49 -4.47
N LYS A 374 22.64 -2.79 -4.45
CA LYS A 374 22.27 -3.69 -3.35
C LYS A 374 22.84 -3.22 -2.00
N SER A 375 24.14 -2.91 -1.93
CA SER A 375 24.82 -2.54 -0.68
C SER A 375 24.32 -1.20 -0.11
N VAL A 376 24.14 -0.18 -0.97
CA VAL A 376 23.55 1.10 -0.56
C VAL A 376 22.12 0.91 -0.06
N ALA A 377 21.34 0.04 -0.71
CA ALA A 377 19.97 -0.25 -0.30
C ALA A 377 19.92 -0.92 1.08
N ILE A 378 20.79 -1.89 1.37
CA ILE A 378 20.86 -2.55 2.68
C ILE A 378 21.21 -1.54 3.78
N LYS A 379 22.23 -0.70 3.58
CA LYS A 379 22.60 0.33 4.58
C LYS A 379 21.52 1.41 4.74
N SER A 380 20.81 1.75 3.67
CA SER A 380 19.66 2.68 3.76
C SER A 380 18.46 2.06 4.46
N LEU A 381 18.27 0.74 4.35
CA LEU A 381 17.24 0.00 5.08
C LEU A 381 17.48 0.06 6.60
N ASP A 382 18.73 -0.09 7.02
CA ASP A 382 19.18 0.08 8.39
C ASP A 382 18.71 1.43 8.97
N VAL A 383 19.07 2.51 8.28
CA VAL A 383 18.65 3.86 8.66
C VAL A 383 17.14 3.98 8.73
N ALA A 384 16.42 3.46 7.70
CA ALA A 384 14.97 3.54 7.66
C ALA A 384 14.29 2.80 8.82
N GLN A 385 14.79 1.63 9.21
CA GLN A 385 14.29 0.86 10.34
C GLN A 385 14.56 1.58 11.67
N HIS A 386 15.80 2.07 11.84
CA HIS A 386 16.22 2.72 13.06
C HIS A 386 15.40 3.97 13.38
N PHE A 387 15.01 4.73 12.35
CA PHE A 387 14.19 5.92 12.47
C PHE A 387 12.69 5.70 12.21
N ASN A 388 12.24 4.44 12.12
CA ASN A 388 10.83 4.06 11.86
C ASN A 388 10.23 4.75 10.63
N LEU A 389 11.03 4.89 9.56
CA LEU A 389 10.59 5.47 8.28
C LEU A 389 9.89 4.40 7.45
N ALA A 390 8.65 4.09 7.80
CA ALA A 390 7.89 2.95 7.28
C ALA A 390 7.73 2.97 5.75
N TYR A 391 7.41 4.12 5.15
CA TYR A 391 7.32 4.27 3.69
C TYR A 391 8.65 4.00 3.01
N THR A 392 9.71 4.59 3.52
CA THR A 392 11.07 4.41 3.01
C THR A 392 11.51 2.96 3.13
N GLN A 393 11.28 2.31 4.28
CA GLN A 393 11.58 0.89 4.49
C GLN A 393 10.93 0.04 3.39
N LEU A 394 9.63 0.17 3.16
CA LEU A 394 8.93 -0.62 2.13
C LEU A 394 9.43 -0.32 0.71
N LYS A 395 9.82 0.91 0.42
CA LYS A 395 10.43 1.27 -0.87
C LYS A 395 11.77 0.57 -1.10
N ILE A 396 12.60 0.54 -0.07
CA ILE A 396 13.92 -0.11 -0.14
C ILE A 396 13.75 -1.62 -0.22
N VAL A 397 12.88 -2.21 0.60
CA VAL A 397 12.56 -3.65 0.56
C VAL A 397 12.13 -4.08 -0.85
N ASN A 398 11.22 -3.33 -1.48
CA ASN A 398 10.82 -3.60 -2.86
C ASN A 398 12.01 -3.52 -3.85
N THR A 399 12.94 -2.62 -3.62
CA THR A 399 14.17 -2.52 -4.43
C THR A 399 15.08 -3.72 -4.21
N LEU A 400 15.28 -4.16 -2.98
CA LEU A 400 16.07 -5.34 -2.63
C LEU A 400 15.47 -6.63 -3.21
N MET A 401 14.14 -6.80 -3.13
CA MET A 401 13.44 -7.92 -3.79
C MET A 401 13.72 -7.95 -5.30
N ARG A 402 13.75 -6.79 -5.97
CA ARG A 402 14.11 -6.70 -7.40
C ARG A 402 15.58 -7.04 -7.68
N TYR A 403 16.45 -6.97 -6.69
CA TYR A 403 17.82 -7.49 -6.75
C TYR A 403 17.90 -8.99 -6.45
N GLY A 404 16.77 -9.63 -6.16
CA GLY A 404 16.71 -11.06 -5.81
C GLY A 404 17.19 -11.34 -4.39
N VAL A 405 17.16 -10.34 -3.52
CA VAL A 405 17.42 -10.53 -2.08
C VAL A 405 16.19 -11.19 -1.46
N ASP A 406 16.40 -12.26 -0.74
CA ASP A 406 15.35 -12.86 0.09
C ASP A 406 15.07 -11.95 1.28
N ILE A 407 13.83 -11.51 1.40
CA ILE A 407 13.41 -10.51 2.38
C ILE A 407 12.65 -11.19 3.52
N PRO A 408 13.19 -11.17 4.75
CA PRO A 408 12.46 -11.61 5.93
C PRO A 408 11.11 -10.90 6.06
N THR A 409 10.07 -11.65 6.37
CA THR A 409 8.68 -11.14 6.44
C THR A 409 8.54 -9.94 7.37
N ARG A 410 9.29 -9.91 8.50
CA ARG A 410 9.28 -8.79 9.45
C ARG A 410 9.57 -7.43 8.80
N LEU A 411 10.38 -7.38 7.74
CA LEU A 411 10.73 -6.15 7.04
C LEU A 411 9.58 -5.59 6.19
N LEU A 412 8.60 -6.42 5.87
CA LEU A 412 7.38 -6.02 5.16
C LEU A 412 6.34 -5.36 6.08
N TYR A 413 6.53 -5.40 7.40
CA TYR A 413 5.58 -4.87 8.39
C TYR A 413 6.25 -3.83 9.30
N PRO A 414 6.64 -2.65 8.77
CA PRO A 414 7.24 -1.59 9.57
C PRO A 414 6.26 -1.01 10.58
N THR A 415 6.81 -0.45 11.66
CA THR A 415 6.05 0.38 12.60
C THR A 415 6.26 1.85 12.21
N PRO A 416 5.21 2.62 11.85
CA PRO A 416 5.37 4.02 11.47
C PRO A 416 5.58 4.92 12.68
N ILE A 417 6.20 6.10 12.45
CA ILE A 417 6.33 7.14 13.48
C ILE A 417 5.01 7.87 13.75
N TRP A 418 4.09 7.80 12.80
CA TRP A 418 2.84 8.56 12.82
C TRP A 418 1.84 8.03 13.84
N LYS A 419 1.25 8.96 14.60
CA LYS A 419 0.15 8.68 15.54
C LYS A 419 -0.96 9.68 15.30
N PRO A 420 -2.23 9.33 15.58
CA PRO A 420 -3.31 10.30 15.59
C PRO A 420 -3.01 11.43 16.58
N LYS A 421 -3.45 12.65 16.28
CA LYS A 421 -3.21 13.81 17.14
C LYS A 421 -3.75 13.62 18.55
N ASN A 422 -4.91 12.97 18.66
CA ASN A 422 -5.59 12.71 19.94
C ASN A 422 -5.31 11.29 20.49
N GLY A 423 -4.31 10.59 19.95
CA GLY A 423 -4.01 9.20 20.28
C GLY A 423 -4.89 8.19 19.53
N PHE A 424 -4.64 6.91 19.78
CA PHE A 424 -5.41 5.82 19.20
C PHE A 424 -6.70 5.61 19.99
N THR A 425 -7.86 5.68 19.33
CA THR A 425 -9.19 5.33 19.87
C THR A 425 -9.59 3.92 19.47
N LEU A 426 -8.98 3.40 18.41
CA LEU A 426 -9.06 2.04 17.93
C LEU A 426 -7.72 1.33 18.16
N GLU A 427 -7.70 0.01 17.99
CA GLU A 427 -6.45 -0.75 18.04
C GLU A 427 -5.46 -0.23 16.98
N GLN A 428 -4.24 0.08 17.42
CA GLN A 428 -3.21 0.60 16.53
C GLN A 428 -2.88 -0.36 15.39
N GLU A 429 -2.99 -1.67 15.62
CA GLU A 429 -2.76 -2.73 14.65
C GLU A 429 -3.74 -2.64 13.48
N LEU A 430 -5.00 -2.30 13.77
CA LEU A 430 -6.02 -2.08 12.74
C LEU A 430 -5.69 -0.83 11.92
N ILE A 431 -5.35 0.27 12.57
CA ILE A 431 -4.96 1.52 11.91
C ILE A 431 -3.71 1.31 11.04
N TYR A 432 -2.69 0.59 11.53
CA TYR A 432 -1.49 0.28 10.74
C TYR A 432 -1.80 -0.61 9.54
N ALA A 433 -2.73 -1.56 9.67
CA ALA A 433 -3.16 -2.40 8.55
C ALA A 433 -3.81 -1.57 7.43
N PHE A 434 -4.68 -0.60 7.79
CA PHE A 434 -5.27 0.32 6.82
C PHE A 434 -4.21 1.24 6.20
N MET A 435 -3.36 1.91 6.98
CA MET A 435 -2.29 2.75 6.45
C MET A 435 -1.39 1.98 5.47
N HIS A 436 -1.02 0.77 5.85
CA HIS A 436 -0.18 -0.09 5.02
C HIS A 436 -0.88 -0.45 3.70
N GLN A 437 -2.18 -0.75 3.72
CA GLN A 437 -2.93 -1.10 2.51
C GLN A 437 -3.22 0.11 1.62
N GLU A 438 -3.56 1.25 2.21
CA GLU A 438 -4.02 2.44 1.50
C GLU A 438 -2.89 3.25 0.87
N SER A 439 -1.81 3.47 1.60
CA SER A 439 -0.76 4.39 1.17
C SER A 439 0.64 3.80 1.20
N LEU A 440 0.85 2.59 1.72
CA LEU A 440 2.16 2.08 2.12
C LEU A 440 2.88 3.07 3.06
N PHE A 441 2.14 3.71 3.95
CA PHE A 441 2.59 4.76 4.87
C PHE A 441 3.06 6.07 4.20
N ASN A 442 2.68 6.33 2.95
CA ASN A 442 3.00 7.56 2.27
C ASN A 442 1.99 8.66 2.63
N GLU A 443 2.40 9.62 3.45
CA GLU A 443 1.58 10.77 3.86
C GLU A 443 1.14 11.66 2.70
N ASN A 444 1.93 11.70 1.62
CA ASN A 444 1.67 12.48 0.42
C ASN A 444 0.86 11.72 -0.64
N ALA A 445 0.37 10.52 -0.34
CA ALA A 445 -0.39 9.72 -1.28
C ALA A 445 -1.66 10.45 -1.73
N LYS A 446 -1.92 10.38 -3.05
CA LYS A 446 -3.15 10.88 -3.66
C LYS A 446 -3.60 9.93 -4.74
N SER A 447 -4.82 9.41 -4.61
CA SER A 447 -5.39 8.52 -5.61
C SER A 447 -5.91 9.28 -6.85
N HIS A 448 -6.15 8.57 -7.95
CA HIS A 448 -6.79 9.13 -9.14
C HIS A 448 -8.20 9.68 -8.86
N ARG A 449 -8.89 9.10 -7.88
CA ARG A 449 -10.23 9.53 -7.44
C ARG A 449 -10.20 10.69 -6.43
N GLY A 450 -9.00 11.10 -6.00
CA GLY A 450 -8.81 12.25 -5.12
C GLY A 450 -8.73 11.91 -3.63
N ALA A 451 -8.63 10.64 -3.24
CA ALA A 451 -8.36 10.25 -1.86
C ALA A 451 -6.95 10.72 -1.44
N ILE A 452 -6.77 11.11 -0.17
CA ILE A 452 -5.57 11.82 0.31
C ILE A 452 -5.02 11.19 1.59
N GLY A 453 -3.70 11.14 1.68
CA GLY A 453 -2.92 10.89 2.89
C GLY A 453 -2.82 9.42 3.27
N LEU A 454 -2.38 9.18 4.51
CA LEU A 454 -2.06 7.86 5.05
C LEU A 454 -3.21 6.85 4.95
N MET A 455 -4.43 7.30 5.27
CA MET A 455 -5.66 6.51 5.28
C MET A 455 -6.49 6.67 4.00
N GLN A 456 -5.97 7.36 2.97
CA GLN A 456 -6.64 7.61 1.68
C GLN A 456 -8.10 8.09 1.84
N ILE A 457 -8.31 9.13 2.65
CA ILE A 457 -9.63 9.67 2.92
C ILE A 457 -10.09 10.59 1.77
N MET A 458 -11.31 10.36 1.27
CA MET A 458 -11.94 11.27 0.33
C MET A 458 -12.30 12.59 1.02
N PRO A 459 -12.06 13.77 0.39
CA PRO A 459 -12.43 15.07 0.99
C PRO A 459 -13.90 15.17 1.38
N SER A 460 -14.81 14.56 0.61
CA SER A 460 -16.23 14.48 0.93
C SER A 460 -16.51 13.67 2.20
N THR A 461 -15.85 12.52 2.35
CA THR A 461 -15.94 11.69 3.55
C THR A 461 -15.39 12.42 4.77
N ALA A 462 -14.22 13.05 4.64
CA ALA A 462 -13.62 13.85 5.70
C ALA A 462 -14.57 14.97 6.18
N LYS A 463 -15.19 15.70 5.25
CA LYS A 463 -16.15 16.74 5.57
C LYS A 463 -17.39 16.19 6.29
N PHE A 464 -17.86 15.02 5.90
CA PHE A 464 -19.04 14.38 6.50
C PHE A 464 -18.76 13.91 7.93
N ILE A 465 -17.61 13.23 8.16
CA ILE A 465 -17.36 12.52 9.41
C ILE A 465 -16.64 13.38 10.46
N SER A 466 -15.71 14.24 10.04
CA SER A 466 -14.80 14.89 10.98
C SER A 466 -15.49 15.87 11.92
N THR A 467 -15.07 15.84 13.18
CA THR A 467 -15.38 16.83 14.19
C THR A 467 -14.51 18.09 14.06
N ASN A 468 -13.39 18.00 13.35
CA ASN A 468 -12.44 19.09 13.15
C ASN A 468 -13.00 20.20 12.22
N LYS A 469 -13.11 21.44 12.74
CA LYS A 469 -13.65 22.59 12.02
C LYS A 469 -12.87 22.95 10.74
N ASP A 470 -11.55 22.77 10.74
CA ASP A 470 -10.70 23.11 9.59
C ASP A 470 -10.87 22.10 8.45
N VAL A 471 -11.09 20.83 8.76
CA VAL A 471 -11.48 19.80 7.80
C VAL A 471 -12.84 20.13 7.18
N LYS A 472 -13.82 20.56 7.99
CA LYS A 472 -15.16 20.95 7.53
C LYS A 472 -15.17 22.15 6.58
N ARG A 473 -14.19 23.06 6.70
CA ARG A 473 -14.06 24.27 5.85
C ARG A 473 -13.53 23.99 4.43
N ASN A 474 -13.49 22.74 3.98
CA ASN A 474 -13.03 22.32 2.64
C ASN A 474 -11.53 22.53 2.35
N ASN A 475 -10.70 22.64 3.35
CA ASN A 475 -9.26 22.67 3.14
C ASN A 475 -8.72 21.23 2.97
N SER A 476 -8.81 20.68 1.76
CA SER A 476 -8.33 19.33 1.47
C SER A 476 -6.82 19.15 1.71
N ASN A 477 -6.04 20.23 1.78
CA ASN A 477 -4.61 20.15 2.08
C ASN A 477 -4.32 19.72 3.52
N ILE A 478 -5.26 19.96 4.45
CA ILE A 478 -5.10 19.54 5.84
C ILE A 478 -5.08 18.02 6.00
N LEU A 479 -5.69 17.28 5.05
CA LEU A 479 -5.63 15.82 5.00
C LEU A 479 -4.24 15.26 4.64
N LYS A 480 -3.29 16.12 4.30
CA LYS A 480 -1.88 15.72 4.13
C LYS A 480 -1.09 15.80 5.43
N VAL A 481 -1.67 16.37 6.48
CA VAL A 481 -1.09 16.35 7.83
C VAL A 481 -1.36 14.97 8.42
N PRO A 482 -0.32 14.16 8.68
CA PRO A 482 -0.47 12.76 9.08
C PRO A 482 -1.39 12.55 10.27
N GLU A 483 -1.19 13.32 11.33
CA GLU A 483 -1.92 13.22 12.59
C GLU A 483 -3.42 13.51 12.40
N ILE A 484 -3.75 14.51 11.57
CA ILE A 484 -5.15 14.85 11.25
C ILE A 484 -5.76 13.80 10.33
N ASN A 485 -5.00 13.30 9.37
CA ASN A 485 -5.47 12.23 8.49
C ASN A 485 -5.81 10.96 9.27
N LEU A 486 -5.00 10.63 10.27
CA LEU A 486 -5.23 9.50 11.16
C LEU A 486 -6.44 9.70 12.07
N ASP A 487 -6.63 10.90 12.65
CA ASP A 487 -7.83 11.21 13.44
C ASP A 487 -9.09 11.01 12.60
N VAL A 488 -9.14 11.61 11.40
CA VAL A 488 -10.29 11.46 10.49
C VAL A 488 -10.48 10.02 10.02
N GLY A 489 -9.38 9.29 9.82
CA GLY A 489 -9.41 7.86 9.45
C GLY A 489 -10.03 7.01 10.55
N GLN A 490 -9.68 7.25 11.82
CA GLN A 490 -10.29 6.57 12.97
C GLN A 490 -11.77 6.93 13.11
N GLU A 491 -12.12 8.22 13.04
CA GLU A 491 -13.51 8.68 13.07
C GLU A 491 -14.35 7.96 12.01
N TYR A 492 -13.79 7.75 10.81
CA TYR A 492 -14.49 7.05 9.73
C TYR A 492 -14.66 5.55 10.01
N ILE A 493 -13.63 4.86 10.51
CA ILE A 493 -13.71 3.44 10.89
C ILE A 493 -14.74 3.25 12.01
N GLU A 494 -14.71 4.10 13.05
CA GLU A 494 -15.68 4.06 14.15
C GLU A 494 -17.12 4.29 13.67
N TYR A 495 -17.31 5.24 12.75
CA TYR A 495 -18.61 5.46 12.13
C TYR A 495 -19.09 4.21 11.41
N LEU A 496 -18.23 3.57 10.61
CA LEU A 496 -18.59 2.37 9.87
C LEU A 496 -18.93 1.20 10.81
N LEU A 497 -18.13 0.99 11.86
CA LEU A 497 -18.37 -0.07 12.86
C LEU A 497 -19.74 0.04 13.53
N LYS A 498 -20.21 1.27 13.78
CA LYS A 498 -21.51 1.55 14.41
C LYS A 498 -22.70 1.34 13.48
N LEU A 499 -22.48 1.24 12.15
CA LEU A 499 -23.57 0.98 11.21
C LEU A 499 -24.13 -0.44 11.42
N LYS A 500 -25.43 -0.57 11.59
CA LYS A 500 -26.14 -1.87 11.75
C LYS A 500 -25.79 -2.86 10.63
N ILE A 501 -25.50 -2.38 9.42
CA ILE A 501 -25.13 -3.24 8.30
C ILE A 501 -23.73 -3.83 8.44
N VAL A 502 -22.84 -3.15 9.16
CA VAL A 502 -21.46 -3.58 9.45
C VAL A 502 -21.41 -4.45 10.70
N ASP A 503 -22.12 -4.06 11.76
CA ASP A 503 -22.33 -4.84 12.98
C ASP A 503 -21.02 -5.38 13.59
N ASN A 504 -20.03 -4.51 13.74
CA ASN A 504 -18.67 -4.85 14.19
C ASN A 504 -17.95 -5.95 13.39
N ASN A 505 -18.48 -6.41 12.27
CA ASN A 505 -17.85 -7.44 11.44
C ASN A 505 -16.74 -6.82 10.59
N LEU A 506 -15.51 -7.34 10.71
CA LEU A 506 -14.31 -6.82 10.02
C LEU A 506 -14.35 -7.02 8.50
N ILE A 507 -14.99 -8.07 7.98
CA ILE A 507 -15.23 -8.25 6.53
C ILE A 507 -16.15 -7.13 6.03
N PHE A 508 -17.24 -6.87 6.75
CA PHE A 508 -18.20 -5.83 6.36
C PHE A 508 -17.61 -4.43 6.54
N LEU A 509 -16.83 -4.21 7.61
CA LEU A 509 -16.08 -2.97 7.81
C LEU A 509 -15.17 -2.66 6.61
N THR A 510 -14.31 -3.61 6.26
CA THR A 510 -13.33 -3.42 5.18
C THR A 510 -14.00 -3.31 3.81
N ALA A 511 -15.10 -4.06 3.59
CA ALA A 511 -15.93 -3.93 2.39
C ALA A 511 -16.58 -2.53 2.29
N ALA A 512 -17.14 -2.02 3.41
CA ALA A 512 -17.75 -0.70 3.47
C ALA A 512 -16.72 0.42 3.33
N TYR A 513 -15.53 0.28 3.89
CA TYR A 513 -14.46 1.26 3.78
C TYR A 513 -14.01 1.45 2.32
N ASN A 514 -13.74 0.36 1.61
CA ASN A 514 -13.28 0.39 0.23
C ASN A 514 -14.41 0.64 -0.79
N GLY A 515 -15.52 -0.08 -0.63
CA GLY A 515 -16.64 -0.06 -1.59
C GLY A 515 -17.74 0.96 -1.26
N GLY A 516 -17.76 1.46 -0.04
CA GLY A 516 -18.83 2.29 0.51
C GLY A 516 -19.98 1.48 1.12
N PRO A 517 -20.63 1.99 2.19
CA PRO A 517 -21.71 1.28 2.89
C PRO A 517 -22.93 0.97 2.00
N GLY A 518 -23.23 1.82 1.01
CA GLY A 518 -24.32 1.58 0.06
C GLY A 518 -24.07 0.39 -0.88
N ASN A 519 -22.81 0.11 -1.25
CA ASN A 519 -22.50 -1.10 -2.01
C ASN A 519 -22.51 -2.35 -1.10
N LEU A 520 -22.03 -2.25 0.14
CA LEU A 520 -22.14 -3.34 1.10
C LEU A 520 -23.62 -3.76 1.29
N GLN A 521 -24.53 -2.78 1.43
CA GLN A 521 -25.98 -3.05 1.53
C GLN A 521 -26.48 -3.88 0.34
N LYS A 522 -26.17 -3.42 -0.89
CA LYS A 522 -26.55 -4.13 -2.11
C LYS A 522 -25.95 -5.54 -2.19
N TRP A 523 -24.72 -5.72 -1.75
CA TRP A 523 -24.07 -7.05 -1.76
C TRP A 523 -24.73 -7.99 -0.76
N LYS A 524 -25.05 -7.53 0.46
CA LYS A 524 -25.74 -8.34 1.46
C LYS A 524 -27.16 -8.76 1.03
N GLU A 525 -27.86 -7.89 0.29
CA GLU A 525 -29.20 -8.18 -0.22
C GLU A 525 -29.20 -9.14 -1.42
N ASN A 526 -28.17 -9.10 -2.28
CA ASN A 526 -28.20 -9.80 -3.57
C ASN A 526 -27.33 -11.07 -3.62
N ILE A 527 -26.41 -11.26 -2.66
CA ILE A 527 -25.52 -12.42 -2.63
C ILE A 527 -26.14 -13.50 -1.74
N ASN A 528 -26.46 -14.66 -2.33
CA ASN A 528 -26.72 -15.85 -1.54
C ASN A 528 -25.38 -16.41 -1.04
N TYR A 529 -25.02 -16.14 0.21
CA TYR A 529 -23.73 -16.51 0.79
C TYR A 529 -23.83 -17.59 1.89
N LEU A 530 -25.00 -18.21 2.07
CA LEU A 530 -25.20 -19.37 2.97
C LEU A 530 -24.73 -19.08 4.42
N ASP A 531 -24.90 -17.87 4.90
CA ASP A 531 -24.40 -17.37 6.21
C ASP A 531 -22.91 -17.60 6.45
N ASP A 532 -22.13 -17.78 5.38
CA ASP A 532 -20.70 -18.02 5.38
C ASP A 532 -19.93 -16.72 5.08
N PRO A 533 -19.21 -16.14 6.06
CA PRO A 533 -18.52 -14.86 5.87
C PRO A 533 -17.41 -14.91 4.82
N LEU A 534 -16.71 -16.04 4.68
CA LEU A 534 -15.69 -16.21 3.64
C LEU A 534 -16.33 -16.33 2.27
N PHE A 535 -17.46 -17.04 2.17
CA PHE A 535 -18.18 -17.16 0.91
C PHE A 535 -18.84 -15.83 0.49
N PHE A 536 -19.33 -15.04 1.46
CA PHE A 536 -19.73 -13.66 1.19
C PHE A 536 -18.60 -12.86 0.55
N MET A 537 -17.42 -12.86 1.18
CA MET A 537 -16.25 -12.12 0.71
C MET A 537 -15.90 -12.51 -0.74
N GLU A 538 -15.81 -13.80 -1.05
CA GLU A 538 -15.45 -14.29 -2.39
C GLU A 538 -16.54 -14.02 -3.44
N SER A 539 -17.79 -13.87 -3.01
CA SER A 539 -18.93 -13.58 -3.89
C SER A 539 -19.10 -12.08 -4.19
N ILE A 540 -18.35 -11.17 -3.53
CA ILE A 540 -18.40 -9.73 -3.82
C ILE A 540 -18.01 -9.48 -5.29
N PRO A 541 -18.81 -8.74 -6.09
CA PRO A 541 -18.49 -8.50 -7.52
C PRO A 541 -17.18 -7.73 -7.73
N SER A 542 -16.84 -6.80 -6.83
CA SER A 542 -15.64 -5.97 -6.91
C SER A 542 -14.39 -6.77 -6.53
N ARG A 543 -13.54 -7.08 -7.53
CA ARG A 543 -12.23 -7.69 -7.27
C ARG A 543 -11.35 -6.82 -6.37
N GLU A 544 -11.41 -5.51 -6.55
CA GLU A 544 -10.64 -4.56 -5.74
C GLU A 544 -11.02 -4.69 -4.26
N THR A 545 -12.33 -4.77 -3.97
CA THR A 545 -12.83 -4.88 -2.60
C THR A 545 -12.49 -6.23 -1.96
N ARG A 546 -12.60 -7.36 -2.70
CA ARG A 546 -12.15 -8.67 -2.17
C ARG A 546 -10.68 -8.63 -1.78
N TRP A 547 -9.81 -8.16 -2.68
CA TRP A 547 -8.38 -7.99 -2.40
C TRP A 547 -8.11 -7.07 -1.22
N PHE A 548 -8.89 -6.00 -1.09
CA PHE A 548 -8.75 -5.07 0.02
C PHE A 548 -9.05 -5.74 1.36
N ILE A 549 -10.15 -6.50 1.43
CA ILE A 549 -10.52 -7.27 2.63
C ILE A 549 -9.40 -8.22 3.03
N GLU A 550 -8.99 -9.11 2.10
CA GLU A 550 -7.90 -10.06 2.37
C GLU A 550 -6.63 -9.36 2.85
N LYS A 551 -6.21 -8.30 2.17
CA LYS A 551 -4.95 -7.61 2.48
C LYS A 551 -5.00 -6.85 3.80
N VAL A 552 -6.11 -6.19 4.13
CA VAL A 552 -6.24 -5.47 5.41
C VAL A 552 -6.29 -6.46 6.57
N LEU A 553 -7.10 -7.51 6.49
CA LEU A 553 -7.22 -8.48 7.57
C LEU A 553 -5.92 -9.26 7.79
N THR A 554 -5.25 -9.69 6.70
CA THR A 554 -3.92 -10.31 6.81
C THR A 554 -2.94 -9.40 7.56
N LYS A 555 -2.86 -8.12 7.17
CA LYS A 555 -1.97 -7.16 7.83
C LYS A 555 -2.35 -6.91 9.29
N TYR A 556 -3.63 -6.81 9.57
CA TYR A 556 -4.13 -6.63 10.92
C TYR A 556 -3.70 -7.78 11.84
N TRP A 557 -3.91 -9.03 11.42
CA TRP A 557 -3.52 -10.20 12.20
C TRP A 557 -1.99 -10.34 12.35
N ILE A 558 -1.23 -9.98 11.32
CA ILE A 558 0.23 -9.96 11.41
C ILE A 558 0.72 -8.86 12.36
N TYR A 559 0.10 -7.66 12.36
CA TYR A 559 0.42 -6.63 13.35
C TYR A 559 0.00 -7.03 14.77
N LYS A 560 -1.13 -7.73 14.95
CA LYS A 560 -1.50 -8.34 16.24
C LYS A 560 -0.40 -9.27 16.74
N ASN A 561 0.09 -10.16 15.91
CA ASN A 561 1.21 -11.04 16.23
C ASN A 561 2.48 -10.25 16.56
N LYS A 562 2.81 -9.22 15.76
CA LYS A 562 3.98 -8.37 15.99
C LYS A 562 3.98 -7.71 17.36
N PHE A 563 2.83 -7.29 17.86
CA PHE A 563 2.70 -6.61 19.15
C PHE A 563 2.31 -7.54 20.30
N GLY A 564 2.27 -8.85 20.06
CA GLY A 564 1.93 -9.85 21.07
C GLY A 564 0.45 -9.82 21.49
N SER A 565 -0.43 -9.27 20.65
CA SER A 565 -1.86 -9.21 20.90
C SER A 565 -2.59 -10.39 20.29
N GLU A 566 -3.62 -10.90 20.96
CA GLU A 566 -4.45 -11.99 20.42
C GLU A 566 -5.27 -11.54 19.20
N ALA A 567 -5.35 -12.41 18.19
CA ALA A 567 -6.11 -12.19 16.97
C ALA A 567 -7.46 -12.93 16.99
N ASN A 568 -8.36 -12.59 17.93
CA ASN A 568 -9.65 -13.26 18.12
C ASN A 568 -10.47 -13.34 16.83
N SER A 569 -10.46 -12.29 16.01
CA SER A 569 -11.16 -12.29 14.72
C SER A 569 -10.58 -13.28 13.71
N LEU A 570 -9.28 -13.58 13.75
CA LEU A 570 -8.66 -14.65 12.96
C LEU A 570 -9.24 -16.00 13.38
N LYS A 571 -9.22 -16.27 14.68
CA LYS A 571 -9.77 -17.51 15.24
C LYS A 571 -11.24 -17.70 14.88
N LEU A 572 -12.06 -16.68 15.08
CA LEU A 572 -13.49 -16.75 14.72
C LEU A 572 -13.66 -17.10 13.23
N LEU A 573 -12.95 -16.42 12.34
CA LEU A 573 -13.08 -16.62 10.89
C LEU A 573 -12.54 -17.98 10.44
N ALA A 574 -11.46 -18.47 11.04
CA ALA A 574 -10.89 -19.78 10.77
C ALA A 574 -11.92 -20.90 11.00
N TYR A 575 -12.74 -20.75 12.03
CA TYR A 575 -13.83 -21.67 12.35
C TYR A 575 -15.18 -21.31 11.71
N GLY A 576 -15.19 -20.48 10.67
CA GLY A 576 -16.39 -20.15 9.89
C GLY A 576 -17.35 -19.17 10.57
N LYS A 577 -16.91 -18.50 11.65
CA LYS A 577 -17.71 -17.50 12.36
C LYS A 577 -17.39 -16.08 11.85
N ASN A 578 -18.32 -15.15 12.08
CA ASN A 578 -18.09 -13.74 11.74
C ASN A 578 -16.87 -13.18 12.50
N PRO A 579 -15.91 -12.54 11.81
CA PRO A 579 -14.74 -11.94 12.44
C PRO A 579 -15.11 -10.60 13.09
N ILE A 580 -15.60 -10.66 14.32
CA ILE A 580 -16.03 -9.49 15.07
C ILE A 580 -14.81 -8.70 15.58
N TYR A 581 -14.90 -7.38 15.49
CA TYR A 581 -13.94 -6.46 16.09
C TYR A 581 -14.24 -6.34 17.58
N LYS A 582 -13.32 -6.83 18.44
CA LYS A 582 -13.39 -6.90 19.93
C LYS A 582 -14.56 -7.69 20.47
#